data_ef8b5c0c383d0dbaab3caadabd3dfe20
#
_entry.id   ef8b5c0c383d0dbaab3caadabd3dfe20
#
_cell.length_a   1.000
_cell.length_b   1.000
_cell.length_c   1.000
_cell.angle_alpha   90.00
_cell.angle_beta   90.00
_cell.angle_gamma   90.00
#
_symmetry.space_group_name_H-M   'P 1'
#
loop_
_entity.id
_entity.type
_entity.pdbx_description
1 polymer ?
#
loop_
_entity_poly.entity_id
_entity_poly.type
_entity_poly.pdbx_seq_one_letter_code
_entity_poly.pdbx_strand_id
1 'polypeptide(L)'
;MPKILIVDDDVNITELMKALVSMEGHEPTIVNDSLEAIEVARSISPDLITLDLMMPGLTGFELCKMLSEDPAFSKTPIIIISAKDDPESKKQALEAGAKDFITKPFGVEDFIGKIDALVKSGT
;
A
#
# COMPACT_ATOMS: atom_id res chain seq x y z
N MET A 1 -14.05 10.89 3.50
CA MET A 1 -13.69 9.57 2.95
C MET A 1 -12.18 9.37 3.08
N PRO A 2 -11.74 8.28 3.71
CA PRO A 2 -10.32 7.99 3.77
C PRO A 2 -9.72 7.82 2.36
N LYS A 3 -8.54 8.38 2.16
CA LYS A 3 -7.84 8.30 0.88
C LYS A 3 -6.83 7.16 0.93
N ILE A 4 -6.91 6.27 -0.05
CA ILE A 4 -6.02 5.11 -0.13
C ILE A 4 -5.19 5.19 -1.40
N LEU A 5 -3.88 5.23 -1.24
CA LEU A 5 -2.96 5.22 -2.38
C LEU A 5 -2.60 3.76 -2.69
N ILE A 6 -2.83 3.35 -3.92
CA ILE A 6 -2.59 1.98 -4.37
C ILE A 6 -1.43 2.00 -5.37
N VAL A 7 -0.29 1.44 -5.00
CA VAL A 7 0.91 1.42 -5.84
C VAL A 7 1.24 -0.01 -6.26
N ASP A 8 1.07 -0.30 -7.53
CA ASP A 8 1.35 -1.62 -8.11
C ASP A 8 1.43 -1.44 -9.63
N ASP A 9 2.40 -2.07 -10.26
CA ASP A 9 2.56 -1.98 -11.71
C ASP A 9 1.57 -2.86 -12.49
N ASP A 10 0.86 -3.76 -11.81
CA ASP A 10 -0.15 -4.61 -12.42
C ASP A 10 -1.50 -3.87 -12.47
N VAL A 11 -1.89 -3.43 -13.66
CA VAL A 11 -3.12 -2.66 -13.87
C VAL A 11 -4.37 -3.45 -13.46
N ASN A 12 -4.39 -4.76 -13.71
CA ASN A 12 -5.55 -5.58 -13.34
C ASN A 12 -5.74 -5.65 -11.83
N ILE A 13 -4.65 -5.77 -11.08
CA ILE A 13 -4.71 -5.81 -9.62
C ILE A 13 -5.13 -4.45 -9.06
N THR A 14 -4.60 -3.35 -9.60
CA THR A 14 -4.97 -2.02 -9.10
C THR A 14 -6.43 -1.70 -9.37
N GLU A 15 -6.96 -2.14 -10.51
CA GLU A 15 -8.39 -1.96 -10.80
C GLU A 15 -9.27 -2.76 -9.85
N LEU A 16 -8.88 -4.00 -9.52
CA LEU A 16 -9.60 -4.80 -8.54
C LEU A 16 -9.57 -4.15 -7.16
N MET A 17 -8.39 -3.74 -6.70
CA MET A 17 -8.26 -3.10 -5.39
C MET A 17 -9.04 -1.79 -5.33
N LYS A 18 -9.01 -1.01 -6.41
CA LYS A 18 -9.79 0.22 -6.52
C LYS A 18 -11.28 -0.04 -6.30
N ALA A 19 -11.81 -1.06 -7.00
CA ALA A 19 -13.22 -1.42 -6.85
C ALA A 19 -13.56 -1.82 -5.43
N LEU A 20 -12.71 -2.65 -4.81
CA LEU A 20 -12.95 -3.15 -3.45
C LEU A 20 -12.93 -2.03 -2.41
N VAL A 21 -11.94 -1.13 -2.46
CA VAL A 21 -11.86 -0.06 -1.48
C VAL A 21 -12.97 0.98 -1.70
N SER A 22 -13.38 1.20 -2.96
CA SER A 22 -14.50 2.11 -3.26
C SER A 22 -15.81 1.59 -2.67
N MET A 23 -16.03 0.27 -2.72
CA MET A 23 -17.23 -0.34 -2.15
C MET A 23 -17.30 -0.15 -0.62
N GLU A 24 -16.15 0.01 0.02
CA GLU A 24 -16.07 0.23 1.48
C GLU A 24 -16.10 1.71 1.86
N GLY A 25 -16.35 2.59 0.90
CA GLY A 25 -16.46 4.02 1.17
C GLY A 25 -15.14 4.75 1.23
N HIS A 26 -14.06 4.14 0.76
CA HIS A 26 -12.74 4.78 0.69
C HIS A 26 -12.51 5.39 -0.69
N GLU A 27 -11.65 6.40 -0.75
CA GLU A 27 -11.31 7.07 -2.01
C GLU A 27 -9.98 6.55 -2.53
N PRO A 28 -9.95 5.75 -3.63
CA PRO A 28 -8.71 5.19 -4.15
C PRO A 28 -8.01 6.13 -5.11
N THR A 29 -6.67 6.12 -5.08
CA THR A 29 -5.82 6.72 -6.10
C THR A 29 -4.82 5.66 -6.53
N ILE A 30 -4.72 5.41 -7.82
CA ILE A 30 -3.84 4.37 -8.38
C ILE A 30 -2.57 4.98 -8.94
N VAL A 31 -1.43 4.37 -8.64
CA VAL A 31 -0.14 4.67 -9.26
C VAL A 31 0.44 3.36 -9.77
N ASN A 32 0.64 3.26 -11.07
CA ASN A 32 1.20 2.06 -11.70
C ASN A 32 2.70 2.18 -11.98
N ASP A 33 3.30 3.31 -11.68
CA ASP A 33 4.74 3.56 -11.82
C ASP A 33 5.32 3.96 -10.47
N SER A 34 6.19 3.13 -9.90
CA SER A 34 6.75 3.37 -8.58
C SER A 34 7.51 4.69 -8.47
N LEU A 35 8.06 5.18 -9.58
CA LEU A 35 8.81 6.44 -9.60
C LEU A 35 7.92 7.66 -9.36
N GLU A 36 6.62 7.54 -9.58
CA GLU A 36 5.65 8.62 -9.37
C GLU A 36 5.00 8.58 -7.98
N ALA A 37 5.22 7.51 -7.22
CA ALA A 37 4.45 7.24 -6.00
C ALA A 37 4.62 8.32 -4.93
N ILE A 38 5.85 8.78 -4.68
CA ILE A 38 6.09 9.77 -3.63
C ILE A 38 5.45 11.12 -3.97
N GLU A 39 5.57 11.55 -5.23
CA GLU A 39 4.97 12.80 -5.68
C GLU A 39 3.45 12.75 -5.55
N VAL A 40 2.83 11.67 -5.98
CA VAL A 40 1.38 11.50 -5.85
C VAL A 40 0.98 11.46 -4.38
N ALA A 41 1.72 10.72 -3.55
CA ALA A 41 1.44 10.65 -2.11
C ALA A 41 1.45 12.05 -1.48
N ARG A 42 2.42 12.87 -1.83
CA ARG A 42 2.49 14.24 -1.31
C ARG A 42 1.30 15.09 -1.76
N SER A 43 0.84 14.89 -2.99
CA SER A 43 -0.26 15.70 -3.52
C SER A 43 -1.61 15.35 -2.92
N ILE A 44 -1.83 14.07 -2.54
CA ILE A 44 -3.14 13.65 -2.02
C ILE A 44 -3.19 13.48 -0.50
N SER A 45 -2.04 13.37 0.17
CA SER A 45 -1.95 13.11 1.62
C SER A 45 -2.80 11.90 2.00
N PRO A 46 -2.43 10.68 1.59
CA PRO A 46 -3.27 9.51 1.81
C PRO A 46 -3.37 9.12 3.28
N ASP A 47 -4.46 8.46 3.64
CA ASP A 47 -4.66 7.91 4.98
C ASP A 47 -4.07 6.52 5.11
N LEU A 48 -3.83 5.85 3.98
CA LEU A 48 -3.21 4.53 3.94
C LEU A 48 -2.56 4.33 2.57
N ILE A 49 -1.44 3.60 2.54
CA ILE A 49 -0.72 3.30 1.30
C ILE A 49 -0.57 1.79 1.15
N THR A 50 -0.89 1.25 -0.03
CA THR A 50 -0.59 -0.14 -0.37
C THR A 50 0.53 -0.17 -1.39
N LEU A 51 1.52 -1.04 -1.21
CA LEU A 51 2.69 -1.16 -2.09
C LEU A 51 2.91 -2.62 -2.48
N ASP A 52 3.24 -2.87 -3.73
CA ASP A 52 3.75 -4.17 -4.16
C ASP A 52 5.28 -4.17 -4.00
N LEU A 53 5.87 -5.30 -3.67
CA LEU A 53 7.33 -5.42 -3.53
C LEU A 53 8.05 -5.47 -4.87
N MET A 54 7.45 -6.13 -5.85
CA MET A 54 8.09 -6.43 -7.13
C MET A 54 7.63 -5.46 -8.20
N MET A 55 8.28 -4.30 -8.29
CA MET A 55 7.99 -3.28 -9.31
C MET A 55 9.29 -2.85 -10.00
N PRO A 56 9.26 -2.54 -11.29
CA PRO A 56 10.42 -1.94 -11.95
C PRO A 56 10.65 -0.51 -11.42
N GLY A 57 11.88 -0.06 -11.50
CA GLY A 57 12.25 1.24 -10.93
C GLY A 57 12.53 1.09 -9.44
N LEU A 58 11.75 1.75 -8.60
CA LEU A 58 11.86 1.57 -7.15
C LEU A 58 11.13 0.30 -6.73
N THR A 59 11.79 -0.54 -5.94
CA THR A 59 11.12 -1.71 -5.36
C THR A 59 10.19 -1.26 -4.23
N GLY A 60 9.26 -2.13 -3.86
CA GLY A 60 8.37 -1.84 -2.73
C GLY A 60 9.13 -1.65 -1.43
N PHE A 61 10.24 -2.37 -1.21
CA PHE A 61 11.08 -2.18 -0.02
C PHE A 61 11.68 -0.78 0.02
N GLU A 62 12.28 -0.35 -1.08
CA GLU A 62 12.88 0.98 -1.18
C GLU A 62 11.85 2.08 -0.98
N LEU A 63 10.71 1.95 -1.65
CA LEU A 63 9.64 2.94 -1.56
C LEU A 63 9.05 2.99 -0.16
N CYS A 64 8.82 1.84 0.46
CA CYS A 64 8.31 1.76 1.83
C CYS A 64 9.25 2.46 2.81
N LYS A 65 10.55 2.21 2.69
CA LYS A 65 11.54 2.85 3.54
C LYS A 65 11.55 4.36 3.35
N MET A 66 11.53 4.83 2.10
CA MET A 66 11.52 6.26 1.79
C MET A 66 10.29 6.95 2.38
N LEU A 67 9.12 6.34 2.24
CA LEU A 67 7.88 6.89 2.78
C LEU A 67 7.89 6.87 4.30
N SER A 68 8.36 5.79 4.92
CA SER A 68 8.39 5.66 6.37
C SER A 68 9.32 6.68 7.02
N GLU A 69 10.39 7.05 6.33
CA GLU A 69 11.37 8.02 6.83
C GLU A 69 10.98 9.47 6.56
N ASP A 70 9.97 9.69 5.72
CA ASP A 70 9.50 11.03 5.39
C ASP A 70 8.55 11.53 6.48
N PRO A 71 8.85 12.69 7.12
CA PRO A 71 7.97 13.22 8.17
C PRO A 71 6.52 13.43 7.72
N ALA A 72 6.28 13.70 6.42
CA ALA A 72 4.93 13.87 5.90
C ALA A 72 4.08 12.62 6.02
N PHE A 73 4.70 11.43 6.08
CA PHE A 73 4.00 10.14 6.13
C PHE A 73 4.29 9.34 7.40
N SER A 74 4.82 9.98 8.44
CA SER A 74 5.22 9.29 9.66
C SER A 74 4.08 8.54 10.35
N LYS A 75 2.85 8.98 10.14
CA LYS A 75 1.65 8.37 10.74
C LYS A 75 0.80 7.62 9.72
N THR A 76 1.22 7.59 8.47
CA THR A 76 0.46 6.93 7.41
C THR A 76 0.81 5.45 7.38
N PRO A 77 -0.13 4.53 7.66
CA PRO A 77 0.17 3.12 7.62
C PRO A 77 0.41 2.64 6.19
N ILE A 78 1.35 1.72 6.04
CA ILE A 78 1.71 1.12 4.76
C ILE A 78 1.49 -0.38 4.85
N ILE A 79 0.75 -0.93 3.88
CA ILE A 79 0.56 -2.38 3.74
C ILE A 79 1.31 -2.84 2.50
N ILE A 80 2.14 -3.85 2.64
CA ILE A 80 2.76 -4.50 1.48
C ILE A 80 1.82 -5.60 0.98
N ILE A 81 1.56 -5.61 -0.32
CA ILE A 81 0.70 -6.62 -0.97
C ILE A 81 1.49 -7.26 -2.09
N SER A 82 1.94 -8.51 -1.91
CA SER A 82 2.86 -9.13 -2.84
C SER A 82 2.70 -10.63 -2.92
N ALA A 83 3.01 -11.19 -4.10
CA ALA A 83 3.11 -12.64 -4.28
C ALA A 83 4.37 -13.21 -3.63
N LYS A 84 5.37 -12.37 -3.37
CA LYS A 84 6.62 -12.78 -2.72
C LYS A 84 6.41 -12.76 -1.20
N ASP A 85 6.07 -13.93 -0.66
CA ASP A 85 5.61 -14.06 0.73
C ASP A 85 6.53 -14.90 1.63
N ASP A 86 7.78 -15.12 1.23
CA ASP A 86 8.73 -15.84 2.05
C ASP A 86 9.03 -15.08 3.36
N PRO A 87 9.45 -15.78 4.43
CA PRO A 87 9.68 -15.14 5.72
C PRO A 87 10.66 -13.98 5.67
N GLU A 88 11.69 -14.07 4.84
CA GLU A 88 12.68 -12.99 4.69
C GLU A 88 12.06 -11.72 4.10
N SER A 89 11.22 -11.88 3.07
CA SER A 89 10.53 -10.73 2.44
C SER A 89 9.59 -10.06 3.42
N LYS A 90 8.84 -10.84 4.20
CA LYS A 90 7.94 -10.27 5.21
C LYS A 90 8.70 -9.53 6.29
N LYS A 91 9.83 -10.07 6.72
CA LYS A 91 10.70 -9.43 7.71
C LYS A 91 11.24 -8.11 7.18
N GLN A 92 11.75 -8.11 5.94
CA GLN A 92 12.28 -6.90 5.31
C GLN A 92 11.20 -5.83 5.16
N ALA A 93 9.97 -6.22 4.81
CA ALA A 93 8.86 -5.28 4.68
C ALA A 93 8.58 -4.59 6.02
N LEU A 94 8.50 -5.36 7.10
CA LEU A 94 8.27 -4.79 8.44
C LEU A 94 9.41 -3.89 8.87
N GLU A 95 10.65 -4.29 8.60
CA GLU A 95 11.83 -3.48 8.92
C GLU A 95 11.86 -2.18 8.11
N ALA A 96 11.31 -2.20 6.90
CA ALA A 96 11.21 -0.99 6.06
C ALA A 96 10.11 -0.04 6.52
N GLY A 97 9.27 -0.46 7.47
CA GLY A 97 8.24 0.37 8.06
C GLY A 97 6.81 -0.03 7.75
N ALA A 98 6.59 -1.14 7.05
CA ALA A 98 5.23 -1.61 6.76
C ALA A 98 4.53 -2.05 8.05
N LYS A 99 3.23 -1.78 8.13
CA LYS A 99 2.42 -2.18 9.29
C LYS A 99 1.85 -3.58 9.13
N ASP A 100 1.65 -4.04 7.89
CA ASP A 100 1.10 -5.36 7.64
C ASP A 100 1.53 -5.84 6.25
N PHE A 101 1.26 -7.10 5.98
CA PHE A 101 1.61 -7.77 4.74
C PHE A 101 0.43 -8.62 4.28
N ILE A 102 0.07 -8.52 3.00
CA ILE A 102 -0.98 -9.33 2.40
C ILE A 102 -0.36 -10.10 1.23
N THR A 103 -0.55 -11.43 1.22
CA THR A 103 -0.03 -12.30 0.16
C THR A 103 -1.00 -12.35 -1.01
N LYS A 104 -0.49 -12.23 -2.24
CA LYS A 104 -1.27 -12.44 -3.46
C LYS A 104 -1.22 -13.91 -3.87
N PRO A 105 -2.30 -14.49 -4.34
CA PRO A 105 -3.63 -13.90 -4.40
C PRO A 105 -4.25 -13.78 -3.01
N PHE A 106 -4.99 -12.69 -2.78
CA PHE A 106 -5.60 -12.45 -1.46
C PHE A 106 -7.10 -12.75 -1.49
N GLY A 107 -7.64 -13.08 -0.29
CA GLY A 107 -9.09 -13.18 -0.12
C GLY A 107 -9.67 -11.77 0.04
N VAL A 108 -10.84 -11.53 -0.51
CA VAL A 108 -11.49 -10.22 -0.46
C VAL A 108 -11.72 -9.78 0.98
N GLU A 109 -12.23 -10.69 1.82
CA GLU A 109 -12.53 -10.37 3.21
C GLU A 109 -11.27 -10.05 4.02
N ASP A 110 -10.17 -10.76 3.78
CA ASP A 110 -8.90 -10.50 4.46
C ASP A 110 -8.35 -9.14 4.05
N PHE A 111 -8.38 -8.84 2.75
CA PHE A 111 -7.92 -7.57 2.23
C PHE A 111 -8.71 -6.41 2.84
N ILE A 112 -10.03 -6.46 2.74
CA ILE A 112 -10.91 -5.40 3.27
C ILE A 112 -10.75 -5.25 4.78
N GLY A 113 -10.68 -6.37 5.51
CA GLY A 113 -10.52 -6.34 6.97
C GLY A 113 -9.24 -5.63 7.40
N LYS A 114 -8.13 -5.92 6.72
CA LYS A 114 -6.85 -5.29 7.07
C LYS A 114 -6.82 -3.80 6.69
N ILE A 115 -7.39 -3.46 5.53
CA ILE A 115 -7.50 -2.05 5.10
C ILE A 115 -8.31 -1.27 6.13
N ASP A 116 -9.51 -1.74 6.47
CA ASP A 116 -10.40 -1.05 7.39
C ASP A 116 -9.79 -0.91 8.79
N ALA A 117 -9.12 -1.95 9.27
CA ALA A 117 -8.49 -1.91 10.59
C ALA A 117 -7.42 -0.83 10.68
N LEU A 118 -6.57 -0.69 9.64
CA LEU A 118 -5.50 0.30 9.65
C LEU A 118 -6.00 1.72 9.41
N VAL A 119 -7.03 1.89 8.59
CA VAL A 119 -7.63 3.20 8.37
C VAL A 119 -8.24 3.71 9.68
N LYS A 120 -8.96 2.85 10.42
CA LYS A 120 -9.56 3.24 11.70
C LYS A 120 -8.53 3.55 12.76
N SER A 121 -7.43 2.78 12.83
CA SER A 121 -6.39 3.00 13.82
C SER A 121 -5.59 4.27 13.56
N GLY A 122 -5.59 4.76 12.33
CA GLY A 122 -4.90 5.99 11.95
C GLY A 122 -5.68 7.26 12.26
N THR A 123 -6.93 7.14 12.70
CA THR A 123 -7.75 8.32 13.08
C THR A 123 -7.78 8.56 14.62
#